data_bdef52f01bbf3c186886f15d6d45ee75
#
_entry.id   bdef52f01bbf3c186886f15d6d45ee75
#
_cell.length_a   1.000
_cell.length_b   1.000
_cell.length_c   1.000
_cell.angle_alpha   90.00
_cell.angle_beta   90.00
_cell.angle_gamma   90.00
#
_symmetry.space_group_name_H-M   'P 1'
#
loop_
_entity.id
_entity.type
_entity.pdbx_description
1 polymer ?
#
loop_
_entity_poly.entity_id
_entity_poly.type
_entity_poly.pdbx_seq_one_letter_code
_entity_poly.pdbx_strand_id
1 'polypeptide(L)'
;DAIIAPPASVGGHVTHHAAGCAGLYGLTTHEAPVAADGYGLDLDGLRALAQRVRPKLITIGMSLNLFPHPVAEIRAVADEVGAKVLFDAAHQCGMIAGGIFADPLAEGAHLMTMSTYKSLGGPAGGLIVTNDDGLAQRLDAIAYPGLTANFDVAKSAALALSLLDWRDCGA
;
A
#
# COMPACT_ATOMS: atom_id res chain seq x y z
N ASP A 1 12.28 -14.31 0.43
CA ASP A 1 10.86 -14.31 0.02
C ASP A 1 10.66 -13.40 -1.18
N ALA A 2 9.70 -13.76 -2.06
CA ALA A 2 9.34 -12.96 -3.22
C ALA A 2 8.16 -12.02 -2.94
N ILE A 3 8.18 -10.85 -3.57
CA ILE A 3 7.06 -9.93 -3.66
C ILE A 3 6.82 -9.55 -5.11
N ILE A 4 5.59 -9.12 -5.43
CA ILE A 4 5.27 -8.49 -6.71
C ILE A 4 4.91 -7.04 -6.45
N ALA A 5 5.45 -6.12 -7.24
CA ALA A 5 5.21 -4.68 -7.08
C ALA A 5 5.11 -3.98 -8.44
N PRO A 6 4.40 -2.85 -8.54
CA PRO A 6 4.36 -2.06 -9.78
C PRO A 6 5.77 -1.65 -10.22
N PRO A 7 6.08 -1.70 -11.53
CA PRO A 7 7.36 -1.27 -12.05
C PRO A 7 7.64 0.22 -11.77
N ALA A 8 8.88 0.55 -11.43
CA ALA A 8 9.28 1.95 -11.25
C ALA A 8 9.07 2.78 -12.52
N SER A 9 9.19 2.16 -13.70
CA SER A 9 9.00 2.81 -15.01
C SER A 9 7.60 3.36 -15.27
N VAL A 10 6.58 2.86 -14.55
CA VAL A 10 5.19 3.31 -14.66
C VAL A 10 4.67 3.98 -13.39
N GLY A 11 5.57 4.32 -12.46
CA GLY A 11 5.23 5.05 -11.23
C GLY A 11 5.24 4.22 -9.96
N GLY A 12 5.67 2.95 -10.01
CA GLY A 12 5.92 2.13 -8.82
C GLY A 12 6.99 2.77 -7.93
N HIS A 13 6.77 2.78 -6.62
CA HIS A 13 7.70 3.44 -5.71
C HIS A 13 8.93 2.58 -5.43
N VAL A 14 10.10 3.19 -5.42
CA VAL A 14 11.40 2.52 -5.19
C VAL A 14 11.48 1.76 -3.87
N THR A 15 10.67 2.09 -2.88
CA THR A 15 10.57 1.37 -1.59
C THR A 15 10.30 -0.13 -1.78
N HIS A 16 9.53 -0.49 -2.80
CA HIS A 16 9.15 -1.87 -3.10
C HIS A 16 10.17 -2.63 -3.95
N HIS A 17 11.32 -2.02 -4.27
CA HIS A 17 12.36 -2.59 -5.13
C HIS A 17 13.68 -2.80 -4.39
N ALA A 18 14.67 -3.38 -5.08
CA ALA A 18 15.97 -3.75 -4.52
C ALA A 18 16.74 -2.57 -3.91
N ALA A 19 16.57 -1.36 -4.43
CA ALA A 19 17.20 -0.14 -3.90
C ALA A 19 16.49 0.43 -2.66
N GLY A 20 15.31 -0.07 -2.32
CA GLY A 20 14.48 0.41 -1.21
C GLY A 20 14.35 -0.59 -0.06
N CYS A 21 13.28 -0.43 0.70
CA CYS A 21 12.98 -1.24 1.87
C CYS A 21 12.92 -2.74 1.55
N ALA A 22 12.33 -3.13 0.42
CA ALA A 22 12.25 -4.53 0.02
C ALA A 22 13.65 -5.17 -0.09
N GLY A 23 14.58 -4.50 -0.76
CA GLY A 23 15.96 -4.98 -0.87
C GLY A 23 16.71 -4.96 0.45
N LEU A 24 16.48 -3.96 1.31
CA LEU A 24 17.07 -3.88 2.65
C LEU A 24 16.71 -5.10 3.50
N TYR A 25 15.49 -5.62 3.35
CA TYR A 25 15.03 -6.83 4.04
C TYR A 25 15.25 -8.12 3.25
N GLY A 26 16.05 -8.08 2.19
CA GLY A 26 16.41 -9.28 1.40
C GLY A 26 15.25 -9.89 0.61
N LEU A 27 14.23 -9.09 0.28
CA LEU A 27 13.13 -9.53 -0.55
C LEU A 27 13.51 -9.46 -2.03
N THR A 28 13.06 -10.44 -2.81
CA THR A 28 13.17 -10.42 -4.27
C THR A 28 11.90 -9.82 -4.85
N THR A 29 12.02 -8.68 -5.52
CA THR A 29 10.90 -8.02 -6.16
C THR A 29 10.78 -8.46 -7.61
N HIS A 30 9.58 -8.88 -8.01
CA HIS A 30 9.18 -9.11 -9.38
C HIS A 30 8.26 -7.97 -9.82
N GLU A 31 8.49 -7.41 -10.99
CA GLU A 31 7.65 -6.35 -11.51
C GLU A 31 6.29 -6.91 -11.97
N ALA A 32 5.22 -6.25 -11.53
CA ALA A 32 3.87 -6.57 -11.94
C ALA A 32 3.70 -6.29 -13.44
N PRO A 33 3.04 -7.17 -14.21
CA PRO A 33 2.78 -6.93 -15.62
C PRO A 33 1.85 -5.74 -15.82
N VAL A 34 2.20 -4.87 -16.77
CA VAL A 34 1.44 -3.67 -17.12
C VAL A 34 0.54 -3.99 -18.31
N ALA A 35 -0.68 -3.52 -18.29
CA ALA A 35 -1.62 -3.67 -19.41
C ALA A 35 -1.11 -2.94 -20.67
N ALA A 36 -1.63 -3.32 -21.82
CA ALA A 36 -1.17 -2.79 -23.11
C ALA A 36 -1.37 -1.28 -23.28
N ASP A 37 -2.29 -0.68 -22.49
CA ASP A 37 -2.51 0.77 -22.45
C ASP A 37 -1.43 1.54 -21.66
N GLY A 38 -0.56 0.83 -20.93
CA GLY A 38 0.51 1.42 -20.12
C GLY A 38 0.05 2.01 -18.78
N TYR A 39 -1.23 1.97 -18.46
CA TYR A 39 -1.80 2.60 -17.25
C TYR A 39 -2.35 1.60 -16.24
N GLY A 40 -2.84 0.48 -16.73
CA GLY A 40 -3.47 -0.54 -15.90
C GLY A 40 -2.55 -1.72 -15.60
N LEU A 41 -3.05 -2.64 -14.78
CA LEU A 41 -2.40 -3.91 -14.48
C LEU A 41 -2.95 -5.00 -15.42
N ASP A 42 -2.07 -5.82 -15.99
CA ASP A 42 -2.45 -7.04 -16.71
C ASP A 42 -2.77 -8.13 -15.66
N LEU A 43 -4.06 -8.38 -15.43
CA LEU A 43 -4.51 -9.34 -14.43
C LEU A 43 -4.16 -10.79 -14.77
N ASP A 44 -4.20 -11.17 -16.05
CA ASP A 44 -3.86 -12.53 -16.49
C ASP A 44 -2.35 -12.76 -16.36
N GLY A 45 -1.56 -11.77 -16.78
CA GLY A 45 -0.12 -11.76 -16.55
C GLY A 45 0.25 -11.79 -15.06
N LEU A 46 -0.47 -11.04 -14.22
CA LEU A 46 -0.27 -11.06 -12.76
C LEU A 46 -0.55 -12.45 -12.18
N ARG A 47 -1.65 -13.09 -12.58
CA ARG A 47 -1.99 -14.45 -12.13
C ARG A 47 -0.90 -15.46 -12.51
N ALA A 48 -0.46 -15.43 -13.78
CA ALA A 48 0.60 -16.29 -14.25
C ALA A 48 1.93 -16.06 -13.51
N LEU A 49 2.27 -14.80 -13.25
CA LEU A 49 3.46 -14.45 -12.47
C LEU A 49 3.34 -14.91 -11.02
N ALA A 50 2.22 -14.66 -10.36
CA ALA A 50 1.98 -15.05 -8.97
C ALA A 50 2.07 -16.57 -8.78
N GLN A 51 1.48 -17.34 -9.69
CA GLN A 51 1.56 -18.81 -9.67
C GLN A 51 3.00 -19.31 -9.82
N ARG A 52 3.81 -18.66 -10.65
CA ARG A 52 5.21 -19.03 -10.90
C ARG A 52 6.12 -18.67 -9.72
N VAL A 53 5.98 -17.47 -9.15
CA VAL A 53 6.92 -16.95 -8.13
C VAL A 53 6.46 -17.17 -6.69
N ARG A 54 5.15 -17.46 -6.50
CA ARG A 54 4.55 -17.69 -5.18
C ARG A 54 4.92 -16.60 -4.18
N PRO A 55 4.57 -15.34 -4.45
CA PRO A 55 4.97 -14.22 -3.61
C PRO A 55 4.32 -14.31 -2.23
N LYS A 56 4.94 -13.68 -1.24
CA LYS A 56 4.33 -13.47 0.08
C LYS A 56 3.44 -12.22 0.10
N LEU A 57 3.75 -11.27 -0.76
CA LEU A 57 3.07 -9.97 -0.83
C LEU A 57 2.93 -9.54 -2.30
N ILE A 58 1.75 -9.04 -2.63
CA ILE A 58 1.50 -8.28 -3.86
C ILE A 58 1.24 -6.84 -3.42
N THR A 59 2.09 -5.91 -3.82
CA THR A 59 1.88 -4.49 -3.61
C THR A 59 1.22 -3.87 -4.83
N ILE A 60 0.28 -2.98 -4.60
CA ILE A 60 -0.43 -2.19 -5.60
C ILE A 60 -0.55 -0.75 -5.09
N GLY A 61 -1.03 0.14 -5.92
CA GLY A 61 -0.87 1.57 -5.64
C GLY A 61 0.51 2.05 -6.07
N MET A 62 0.61 3.27 -6.50
CA MET A 62 1.85 3.86 -7.01
C MET A 62 1.78 5.39 -6.97
N SER A 63 2.89 6.05 -7.34
CA SER A 63 2.96 7.51 -7.32
C SER A 63 2.17 8.17 -8.48
N LEU A 64 1.95 7.46 -9.57
CA LEU A 64 1.28 7.95 -10.78
C LEU A 64 0.06 7.08 -11.10
N ASN A 65 -1.04 7.29 -10.39
CA ASN A 65 -2.31 6.61 -10.64
C ASN A 65 -3.29 7.54 -11.36
N LEU A 66 -3.63 7.21 -12.60
CA LEU A 66 -4.72 7.88 -13.33
C LEU A 66 -6.07 7.19 -13.10
N PHE A 67 -6.05 5.88 -12.89
CA PHE A 67 -7.25 5.06 -12.73
C PHE A 67 -7.16 4.25 -11.43
N PRO A 68 -8.29 3.92 -10.79
CA PRO A 68 -8.32 3.00 -9.66
C PRO A 68 -7.75 1.64 -10.03
N HIS A 69 -7.04 1.00 -9.10
CA HIS A 69 -6.63 -0.39 -9.26
C HIS A 69 -7.82 -1.34 -9.02
N PRO A 70 -7.91 -2.46 -9.75
CA PRO A 70 -8.94 -3.49 -9.54
C PRO A 70 -8.57 -4.35 -8.30
N VAL A 71 -8.78 -3.79 -7.10
CA VAL A 71 -8.30 -4.40 -5.83
C VAL A 71 -8.92 -5.76 -5.58
N ALA A 72 -10.22 -5.92 -5.85
CA ALA A 72 -10.93 -7.18 -5.61
C ALA A 72 -10.39 -8.32 -6.51
N GLU A 73 -10.11 -8.04 -7.77
CA GLU A 73 -9.55 -9.01 -8.72
C GLU A 73 -8.11 -9.37 -8.36
N ILE A 74 -7.32 -8.39 -7.92
CA ILE A 74 -5.95 -8.63 -7.44
C ILE A 74 -5.97 -9.43 -6.16
N ARG A 75 -6.93 -9.18 -5.27
CA ARG A 75 -7.14 -9.96 -4.06
C ARG A 75 -7.45 -11.42 -4.39
N ALA A 76 -8.30 -11.68 -5.38
CA ALA A 76 -8.61 -13.05 -5.81
C ALA A 76 -7.34 -13.76 -6.32
N VAL A 77 -6.49 -13.10 -7.10
CA VAL A 77 -5.19 -13.66 -7.52
C VAL A 77 -4.28 -13.94 -6.33
N ALA A 78 -4.23 -13.04 -5.36
CA ALA A 78 -3.41 -13.22 -4.15
C ALA A 78 -3.86 -14.43 -3.34
N ASP A 79 -5.16 -14.63 -3.19
CA ASP A 79 -5.75 -15.76 -2.45
C ASP A 79 -5.41 -17.12 -3.11
N GLU A 80 -5.36 -17.21 -4.44
CA GLU A 80 -4.96 -18.42 -5.17
C GLU A 80 -3.54 -18.92 -4.79
N VAL A 81 -2.68 -18.01 -4.35
CA VAL A 81 -1.28 -18.32 -4.02
C VAL A 81 -0.93 -18.14 -2.55
N GLY A 82 -1.90 -17.71 -1.73
CA GLY A 82 -1.71 -17.45 -0.30
C GLY A 82 -0.89 -16.19 0.00
N ALA A 83 -0.89 -15.21 -0.93
CA ALA A 83 -0.23 -13.93 -0.75
C ALA A 83 -1.12 -12.92 -0.01
N LYS A 84 -0.51 -11.92 0.60
CA LYS A 84 -1.21 -10.73 1.09
C LYS A 84 -1.21 -9.62 0.03
N VAL A 85 -2.21 -8.74 0.09
CA VAL A 85 -2.29 -7.53 -0.75
C VAL A 85 -2.04 -6.32 0.12
N LEU A 86 -1.05 -5.50 -0.26
CA LEU A 86 -0.77 -4.19 0.31
C LEU A 86 -1.11 -3.11 -0.72
N PHE A 87 -1.91 -2.14 -0.32
CA PHE A 87 -2.18 -0.96 -1.13
C PHE A 87 -1.29 0.19 -0.67
N ASP A 88 -0.38 0.64 -1.54
CA ASP A 88 0.42 1.84 -1.30
C ASP A 88 -0.38 3.08 -1.72
N ALA A 89 -1.08 3.66 -0.74
CA ALA A 89 -1.89 4.85 -0.89
C ALA A 89 -1.11 6.14 -0.60
N ALA A 90 0.22 6.12 -0.62
CA ALA A 90 1.03 7.28 -0.25
C ALA A 90 0.61 8.57 -0.98
N HIS A 91 0.20 8.47 -2.24
CA HIS A 91 -0.29 9.59 -3.04
C HIS A 91 -1.82 9.72 -3.08
N GLN A 92 -2.55 8.61 -2.92
CA GLN A 92 -4.01 8.57 -3.07
C GLN A 92 -4.77 8.75 -1.75
N CYS A 93 -4.09 8.73 -0.59
CA CYS A 93 -4.76 8.71 0.71
C CYS A 93 -5.76 9.86 0.90
N GLY A 94 -5.49 11.07 0.41
CA GLY A 94 -6.45 12.16 0.45
C GLY A 94 -7.65 11.94 -0.47
N MET A 95 -7.46 11.38 -1.66
CA MET A 95 -8.57 11.06 -2.58
C MET A 95 -9.46 9.93 -2.05
N ILE A 96 -8.87 8.97 -1.34
CA ILE A 96 -9.60 7.89 -0.66
C ILE A 96 -10.38 8.49 0.53
N ALA A 97 -9.74 9.33 1.36
CA ALA A 97 -10.39 9.98 2.49
C ALA A 97 -11.55 10.89 2.05
N GLY A 98 -11.43 11.56 0.91
CA GLY A 98 -12.49 12.40 0.31
C GLY A 98 -13.52 11.62 -0.51
N GLY A 99 -13.44 10.29 -0.57
CA GLY A 99 -14.44 9.44 -1.25
C GLY A 99 -14.38 9.48 -2.79
N ILE A 100 -13.34 10.07 -3.39
CA ILE A 100 -13.15 10.10 -4.85
C ILE A 100 -12.67 8.74 -5.37
N PHE A 101 -11.78 8.08 -4.61
CA PHE A 101 -11.36 6.70 -4.86
C PHE A 101 -12.02 5.78 -3.81
N ALA A 102 -12.35 4.56 -4.24
CA ALA A 102 -12.89 3.55 -3.36
C ALA A 102 -11.87 3.18 -2.24
N ASP A 103 -12.39 2.72 -1.10
CA ASP A 103 -11.55 2.24 0.00
C ASP A 103 -10.93 0.88 -0.35
N PRO A 104 -9.58 0.79 -0.49
CA PRO A 104 -8.93 -0.46 -0.84
C PRO A 104 -9.12 -1.57 0.20
N LEU A 105 -9.30 -1.23 1.48
CA LEU A 105 -9.56 -2.23 2.53
C LEU A 105 -10.97 -2.82 2.38
N ALA A 106 -11.96 -2.00 2.01
CA ALA A 106 -13.31 -2.48 1.72
C ALA A 106 -13.34 -3.36 0.46
N GLU A 107 -12.47 -3.10 -0.52
CA GLU A 107 -12.32 -3.91 -1.73
C GLU A 107 -11.47 -5.16 -1.53
N GLY A 108 -10.88 -5.36 -0.35
CA GLY A 108 -10.20 -6.60 0.03
C GLY A 108 -8.69 -6.52 0.17
N ALA A 109 -8.06 -5.36 0.08
CA ALA A 109 -6.66 -5.23 0.47
C ALA A 109 -6.49 -5.61 1.95
N HIS A 110 -5.39 -6.27 2.29
CA HIS A 110 -5.14 -6.69 3.66
C HIS A 110 -4.63 -5.55 4.52
N LEU A 111 -3.89 -4.63 3.92
CA LEU A 111 -3.35 -3.45 4.58
C LEU A 111 -3.14 -2.32 3.57
N MET A 112 -3.15 -1.10 4.08
CA MET A 112 -2.91 0.11 3.30
C MET A 112 -1.85 0.95 4.00
N THR A 113 -0.88 1.46 3.23
CA THR A 113 0.16 2.37 3.71
C THR A 113 -0.07 3.77 3.16
N MET A 114 0.21 4.79 3.97
CA MET A 114 0.00 6.18 3.61
C MET A 114 1.19 7.05 4.00
N SER A 115 1.45 8.08 3.20
CA SER A 115 2.31 9.21 3.58
C SER A 115 1.41 10.32 4.11
N THR A 116 1.43 10.56 5.42
CA THR A 116 0.53 11.50 6.06
C THR A 116 0.68 12.93 5.58
N TYR A 117 1.86 13.31 5.09
CA TYR A 117 2.22 14.66 4.66
C TYR A 117 1.99 14.96 3.16
N LYS A 118 1.47 13.98 2.40
CA LYS A 118 1.10 14.16 0.98
C LYS A 118 -0.36 14.61 0.88
N SER A 119 -1.15 13.94 0.05
CA SER A 119 -2.55 14.32 -0.17
C SER A 119 -3.45 14.26 1.08
N LEU A 120 -3.03 13.57 2.13
CA LEU A 120 -3.74 13.58 3.42
C LEU A 120 -3.58 14.90 4.19
N GLY A 121 -2.56 15.72 3.87
CA GLY A 121 -2.39 17.04 4.45
C GLY A 121 -1.96 17.08 5.92
N GLY A 122 -1.43 15.99 6.44
CA GLY A 122 -0.96 15.88 7.82
C GLY A 122 0.54 16.17 7.98
N PRO A 123 1.09 15.94 9.17
CA PRO A 123 2.52 16.11 9.46
C PRO A 123 3.36 15.03 8.77
N ALA A 124 4.66 15.28 8.66
CA ALA A 124 5.61 14.31 8.10
C ALA A 124 5.59 12.99 8.89
N GLY A 125 5.24 11.89 8.22
CA GLY A 125 5.12 10.57 8.82
C GLY A 125 4.48 9.56 7.87
N GLY A 126 4.32 8.34 8.36
CA GLY A 126 3.61 7.26 7.69
C GLY A 126 2.50 6.72 8.58
N LEU A 127 1.49 6.17 7.96
CA LEU A 127 0.38 5.49 8.62
C LEU A 127 0.15 4.16 7.91
N ILE A 128 -0.10 3.11 8.70
CA ILE A 128 -0.52 1.81 8.19
C ILE A 128 -1.87 1.49 8.81
N VAL A 129 -2.82 1.05 8.00
CA VAL A 129 -4.14 0.64 8.46
C VAL A 129 -4.49 -0.74 7.93
N THR A 130 -5.23 -1.51 8.72
CA THR A 130 -5.71 -2.84 8.39
C THR A 130 -6.99 -3.15 9.17
N ASN A 131 -7.84 -4.02 8.60
CA ASN A 131 -9.02 -4.58 9.28
C ASN A 131 -8.73 -5.96 9.90
N ASP A 132 -7.48 -6.45 9.84
CA ASP A 132 -7.05 -7.74 10.40
C ASP A 132 -6.34 -7.51 11.74
N ASP A 133 -6.98 -7.90 12.84
CA ASP A 133 -6.45 -7.72 14.19
C ASP A 133 -5.09 -8.42 14.40
N GLY A 134 -4.88 -9.58 13.76
CA GLY A 134 -3.61 -10.30 13.84
C GLY A 134 -2.48 -9.58 13.12
N LEU A 135 -2.77 -8.95 11.97
CA LEU A 135 -1.82 -8.07 11.30
C LEU A 135 -1.56 -6.81 12.12
N ALA A 136 -2.60 -6.17 12.66
CA ALA A 136 -2.46 -4.97 13.49
C ALA A 136 -1.52 -5.21 14.67
N GLN A 137 -1.74 -6.27 15.46
CA GLN A 137 -0.87 -6.62 16.59
C GLN A 137 0.59 -6.84 16.19
N ARG A 138 0.82 -7.51 15.05
CA ARG A 138 2.19 -7.73 14.55
C ARG A 138 2.84 -6.43 14.08
N LEU A 139 2.10 -5.56 13.40
CA LEU A 139 2.57 -4.26 12.94
C LEU A 139 2.91 -3.34 14.10
N ASP A 140 2.08 -3.31 15.14
CA ASP A 140 2.35 -2.56 16.37
C ASP A 140 3.67 -3.00 17.01
N ALA A 141 3.89 -4.31 17.15
CA ALA A 141 5.12 -4.85 17.72
C ALA A 141 6.37 -4.56 16.86
N ILE A 142 6.21 -4.52 15.52
CA ILE A 142 7.27 -4.12 14.60
C ILE A 142 7.55 -2.62 14.71
N ALA A 143 6.50 -1.80 14.78
CA ALA A 143 6.64 -0.36 14.89
C ALA A 143 7.30 0.02 16.23
N TYR A 144 6.78 -0.52 17.33
CA TYR A 144 7.28 -0.29 18.67
C TYR A 144 7.22 -1.58 19.51
N PRO A 145 8.32 -2.01 20.12
CA PRO A 145 9.66 -1.38 20.17
C PRO A 145 10.59 -1.80 19.00
N GLY A 146 10.09 -2.47 17.97
CA GLY A 146 10.92 -3.05 16.91
C GLY A 146 11.74 -2.03 16.13
N LEU A 147 11.08 -1.04 15.52
CA LEU A 147 11.73 -0.02 14.68
C LEU A 147 11.89 1.33 15.38
N THR A 148 11.09 1.60 16.43
CA THR A 148 11.13 2.86 17.18
C THR A 148 11.15 2.59 18.68
N ALA A 149 11.83 3.44 19.43
CA ALA A 149 11.85 3.39 20.90
C ALA A 149 10.91 4.43 21.55
N ASN A 150 10.56 5.48 20.81
CA ASN A 150 9.68 6.55 21.22
C ASN A 150 8.74 6.95 20.08
N PHE A 151 7.69 7.69 20.43
CA PHE A 151 6.81 8.33 19.45
C PHE A 151 6.84 9.86 19.64
N ASP A 152 6.51 10.58 18.57
CA ASP A 152 6.40 12.03 18.58
C ASP A 152 4.95 12.42 18.84
N VAL A 153 4.66 12.81 20.11
CA VAL A 153 3.30 13.19 20.52
C VAL A 153 2.78 14.39 19.75
N ALA A 154 3.65 15.35 19.39
CA ALA A 154 3.25 16.53 18.63
C ALA A 154 2.80 16.16 17.22
N LYS A 155 3.51 15.25 16.55
CA LYS A 155 3.08 14.70 15.25
C LYS A 155 1.77 13.93 15.34
N SER A 156 1.60 13.13 16.41
CA SER A 156 0.35 12.38 16.64
C SER A 156 -0.83 13.33 16.82
N ALA A 157 -0.66 14.39 17.60
CA ALA A 157 -1.67 15.42 17.80
C ALA A 157 -1.98 16.19 16.50
N ALA A 158 -0.95 16.57 15.73
CA ALA A 158 -1.14 17.24 14.45
C ALA A 158 -1.87 16.34 13.43
N LEU A 159 -1.54 15.04 13.38
CA LEU A 159 -2.27 14.10 12.54
C LEU A 159 -3.73 13.97 12.96
N ALA A 160 -4.00 13.91 14.26
CA ALA A 160 -5.37 13.84 14.77
C ALA A 160 -6.19 15.07 14.34
N LEU A 161 -5.61 16.28 14.37
CA LEU A 161 -6.27 17.50 13.87
C LEU A 161 -6.56 17.41 12.37
N SER A 162 -5.59 16.97 11.57
CA SER A 162 -5.80 16.77 10.12
C SER A 162 -6.93 15.76 9.83
N LEU A 163 -7.02 14.68 10.61
CA LEU A 163 -8.09 13.68 10.44
C LEU A 163 -9.46 14.23 10.89
N LEU A 164 -9.50 15.11 11.88
CA LEU A 164 -10.74 15.82 12.26
C LEU A 164 -11.20 16.76 11.15
N ASP A 165 -10.28 17.50 10.51
CA ASP A 165 -10.59 18.36 9.37
C ASP A 165 -11.16 17.54 8.20
N TRP A 166 -10.59 16.36 7.92
CA TRP A 166 -11.15 15.45 6.91
C TRP A 166 -12.56 14.99 7.26
N ARG A 167 -12.80 14.61 8.51
CA ARG A 167 -14.14 14.19 8.97
C ARG A 167 -15.17 15.32 8.82
N ASP A 168 -14.78 16.55 9.13
CA ASP A 168 -15.72 17.68 9.24
C ASP A 168 -15.86 18.44 7.92
N CYS A 169 -14.83 18.45 7.05
CA CYS A 169 -14.76 19.29 5.85
C CYS A 169 -14.26 18.55 4.58
N GLY A 170 -13.91 17.28 4.66
CA GLY A 170 -13.22 16.56 3.59
C GLY A 170 -14.14 15.96 2.51
N ALA A 171 -15.45 16.05 2.63
CA ALA A 171 -16.44 15.53 1.67
C ALA A 171 -17.06 16.63 0.82
#